data_20cb79998e8f76119914861af159edac
#
_entry.id   20cb79998e8f76119914861af159edac
#
_cell.length_a   1.000
_cell.length_b   1.000
_cell.length_c   1.000
_cell.angle_alpha   90.00
_cell.angle_beta   90.00
_cell.angle_gamma   90.00
#
_symmetry.space_group_name_H-M   'P 1'
#
loop_
_entity.id
_entity.type
_entity.pdbx_description
1 polymer ?
#
loop_
_entity_poly.entity_id
_entity_poly.type
_entity_poly.pdbx_seq_one_letter_code
_entity_poly.pdbx_strand_id
1 'polypeptide(L)'
;MGRRIGVPLPPSYLPPAPDHRLCFYWSSGMIDRSERYLPMSAEKSDLPQGTLDLLILKTVALGPVHGYAIAQRLQQISNDVVQVPGGSLYPALHRLELRELLAAEWGQTESGREAKFYRLTSRGQMHLEAGSANWKRLSEAVGLILETNDGGAQ
;
A
#
# COMPACT_ATOMS: atom_id res chain seq x y z
N MET A 1 -0.07 29.78 -18.17
CA MET A 1 -0.57 30.09 -16.82
C MET A 1 -1.34 28.90 -16.29
N GLY A 2 -0.68 27.95 -15.60
CA GLY A 2 -1.26 26.73 -15.03
C GLY A 2 -1.55 26.94 -13.54
N ARG A 3 -2.81 26.92 -13.16
CA ARG A 3 -3.23 27.02 -11.75
C ARG A 3 -2.92 25.72 -11.02
N ARG A 4 -2.07 25.78 -10.00
CA ARG A 4 -1.84 24.70 -9.05
C ARG A 4 -3.07 24.58 -8.16
N ILE A 5 -3.76 23.43 -8.22
CA ILE A 5 -4.84 23.12 -7.30
C ILE A 5 -4.19 22.39 -6.11
N GLY A 6 -3.82 23.15 -5.08
CA GLY A 6 -3.44 22.60 -3.79
C GLY A 6 -4.71 22.15 -3.06
N VAL A 7 -4.86 20.85 -2.85
CA VAL A 7 -5.91 20.32 -1.98
C VAL A 7 -5.41 20.41 -0.54
N PRO A 8 -6.04 21.20 0.35
CA PRO A 8 -5.65 21.26 1.75
C PRO A 8 -5.99 19.95 2.46
N LEU A 9 -5.00 19.36 3.12
CA LEU A 9 -5.20 18.23 4.03
C LEU A 9 -5.93 18.69 5.29
N PRO A 10 -6.78 17.84 5.92
CA PRO A 10 -7.45 18.19 7.17
C PRO A 10 -6.42 18.42 8.29
N PRO A 11 -6.67 19.37 9.21
CA PRO A 11 -5.68 19.87 10.17
C PRO A 11 -5.29 18.91 11.31
N SER A 12 -5.75 17.67 11.32
CA SER A 12 -5.46 16.67 12.35
C SER A 12 -4.48 15.57 11.93
N TYR A 13 -3.86 15.68 10.74
CA TYR A 13 -2.98 14.64 10.21
C TYR A 13 -1.55 15.16 10.07
N LEU A 14 -0.82 15.26 11.19
CA LEU A 14 0.63 15.40 11.19
C LEU A 14 1.23 13.99 11.27
N PRO A 15 1.82 13.45 10.20
CA PRO A 15 2.56 12.20 10.29
C PRO A 15 3.83 12.41 11.13
N PRO A 16 4.28 11.42 11.92
CA PRO A 16 5.57 11.49 12.59
C PRO A 16 6.69 11.65 11.57
N ALA A 17 7.73 12.40 11.94
CA ALA A 17 8.87 12.69 11.09
C ALA A 17 9.48 11.39 10.54
N PRO A 18 9.78 11.31 9.24
CA PRO A 18 10.34 10.10 8.64
C PRO A 18 11.74 9.81 9.19
N ASP A 19 11.97 8.58 9.58
CA ASP A 19 13.31 8.08 9.94
C ASP A 19 14.24 8.22 8.72
N HIS A 20 15.27 9.05 8.86
CA HIS A 20 16.19 9.45 7.81
C HIS A 20 16.99 8.29 7.18
N ARG A 21 16.92 7.08 7.74
CA ARG A 21 17.73 5.94 7.30
C ARG A 21 17.18 5.20 6.08
N LEU A 22 15.89 5.27 5.81
CA LEU A 22 15.26 4.51 4.71
C LEU A 22 15.17 5.27 3.38
N CYS A 23 15.34 6.59 3.39
CA CYS A 23 15.34 7.40 2.17
C CYS A 23 16.64 7.33 1.36
N PHE A 24 17.76 6.89 1.97
CA PHE A 24 19.08 6.88 1.30
C PHE A 24 19.25 5.72 0.31
N TYR A 25 18.43 4.68 0.42
CA TYR A 25 18.61 3.44 -0.34
C TYR A 25 18.09 3.49 -1.78
N TRP A 26 17.32 4.49 -2.15
CA TRP A 26 16.70 4.55 -3.48
C TRP A 26 17.34 5.51 -4.47
N SER A 27 18.17 6.44 -4.00
CA SER A 27 18.75 7.50 -4.84
C SER A 27 20.05 7.13 -5.56
N SER A 28 20.66 6.01 -5.21
CA SER A 28 21.92 5.57 -5.84
C SER A 28 21.67 4.26 -6.53
N GLY A 29 21.61 4.26 -7.87
CA GLY A 29 21.47 3.08 -8.72
C GLY A 29 22.63 2.07 -8.63
N MET A 30 23.07 1.75 -7.42
CA MET A 30 24.16 0.85 -7.10
C MET A 30 23.62 -0.29 -6.25
N ILE A 31 22.95 -1.25 -6.91
CA ILE A 31 22.73 -2.56 -6.32
C ILE A 31 24.04 -3.32 -6.47
N ASP A 32 24.89 -3.27 -5.46
CA ASP A 32 25.99 -4.20 -5.34
C ASP A 32 25.43 -5.59 -4.99
N ARG A 33 25.75 -6.54 -5.85
CA ARG A 33 25.26 -7.93 -5.84
C ARG A 33 25.89 -8.80 -4.75
N SER A 34 26.70 -8.25 -3.86
CA SER A 34 27.56 -9.03 -2.94
C SER A 34 27.25 -8.91 -1.46
N GLU A 35 26.33 -8.04 -1.03
CA GLU A 35 25.94 -8.01 0.39
C GLU A 35 24.86 -9.03 0.67
N ARG A 36 25.24 -10.09 1.37
CA ARG A 36 24.36 -11.06 2.03
C ARG A 36 23.40 -10.30 2.94
N TYR A 37 22.21 -10.07 2.43
CA TYR A 37 21.08 -9.61 3.21
C TYR A 37 20.80 -10.65 4.29
N LEU A 38 21.20 -10.37 5.52
CA LEU A 38 20.73 -11.11 6.68
C LEU A 38 19.22 -10.87 6.76
N PRO A 39 18.39 -11.89 6.71
CA PRO A 39 16.96 -11.70 6.89
C PRO A 39 16.75 -11.35 8.37
N MET A 40 16.61 -10.05 8.66
CA MET A 40 15.81 -9.70 9.82
C MET A 40 14.43 -10.28 9.51
N SER A 41 14.00 -11.21 10.32
CA SER A 41 12.69 -11.81 10.30
C SER A 41 11.61 -10.73 10.51
N ALA A 42 11.37 -9.93 9.49
CA ALA A 42 10.09 -9.29 9.35
C ALA A 42 9.12 -10.45 9.11
N GLU A 43 8.30 -10.76 10.09
CA GLU A 43 7.15 -11.64 9.89
C GLU A 43 6.46 -11.14 8.64
N LYS A 44 6.50 -11.99 7.59
CA LYS A 44 5.73 -11.72 6.39
C LYS A 44 4.31 -11.59 6.87
N SER A 45 3.72 -10.41 6.70
CA SER A 45 2.27 -10.32 6.85
C SER A 45 1.70 -11.33 5.84
N ASP A 46 1.17 -12.46 6.34
CA ASP A 46 0.56 -13.52 5.54
C ASP A 46 -0.75 -13.02 4.94
N LEU A 47 -0.65 -11.96 4.13
CA LEU A 47 -1.80 -11.44 3.39
C LEU A 47 -2.19 -12.46 2.32
N PRO A 48 -3.45 -12.86 2.26
CA PRO A 48 -3.95 -13.71 1.18
C PRO A 48 -3.57 -13.14 -0.19
N GLN A 49 -3.26 -14.02 -1.14
CA GLN A 49 -2.84 -13.60 -2.48
C GLN A 49 -3.85 -12.63 -3.11
N GLY A 50 -3.37 -11.53 -3.66
CA GLY A 50 -4.22 -10.48 -4.26
C GLY A 50 -4.74 -9.43 -3.28
N THR A 51 -4.71 -9.67 -1.97
CA THR A 51 -5.17 -8.70 -0.97
C THR A 51 -4.32 -7.44 -0.97
N LEU A 52 -3.01 -7.55 -1.14
CA LEU A 52 -2.11 -6.40 -1.18
C LEU A 52 -2.48 -5.42 -2.29
N ASP A 53 -2.81 -5.91 -3.48
CA ASP A 53 -3.23 -5.07 -4.62
C ASP A 53 -4.48 -4.27 -4.27
N LEU A 54 -5.48 -4.93 -3.66
CA LEU A 54 -6.71 -4.29 -3.21
C LEU A 54 -6.47 -3.21 -2.15
N LEU A 55 -5.61 -3.50 -1.17
CA LEU A 55 -5.26 -2.56 -0.11
C LEU A 55 -4.51 -1.33 -0.65
N ILE A 56 -3.59 -1.52 -1.60
CA ILE A 56 -2.91 -0.43 -2.29
C ILE A 56 -3.92 0.44 -3.04
N LEU A 57 -4.80 -0.15 -3.86
CA LEU A 57 -5.82 0.59 -4.59
C LEU A 57 -6.72 1.39 -3.66
N LYS A 58 -7.14 0.80 -2.53
CA LYS A 58 -7.95 1.50 -1.53
C LYS A 58 -7.23 2.67 -0.89
N THR A 59 -5.95 2.52 -0.59
CA THR A 59 -5.13 3.59 0.00
C THR A 59 -4.93 4.75 -0.98
N VAL A 60 -4.69 4.46 -2.25
CA VAL A 60 -4.51 5.46 -3.31
C VAL A 60 -5.83 6.15 -3.67
N ALA A 61 -6.98 5.47 -3.50
CA ALA A 61 -8.31 6.06 -3.68
C ALA A 61 -8.59 7.23 -2.70
N LEU A 62 -7.87 7.31 -1.58
CA LEU A 62 -7.99 8.39 -0.61
C LEU A 62 -7.26 9.68 -1.06
N GLY A 63 -6.52 9.63 -2.15
CA GLY A 63 -5.79 10.75 -2.75
C GLY A 63 -4.41 10.35 -3.26
N PRO A 64 -3.80 11.19 -4.11
CA PRO A 64 -2.47 10.95 -4.65
C PRO A 64 -1.43 10.76 -3.53
N VAL A 65 -0.56 9.76 -3.68
CA VAL A 65 0.37 9.37 -2.61
C VAL A 65 1.60 8.68 -3.18
N HIS A 66 2.78 8.95 -2.61
CA HIS A 66 4.01 8.25 -3.00
C HIS A 66 4.16 6.90 -2.29
N GLY A 67 4.97 6.00 -2.88
CA GLY A 67 5.05 4.60 -2.45
C GLY A 67 5.29 4.40 -0.96
N TYR A 68 6.24 5.11 -0.36
CA TYR A 68 6.52 4.99 1.07
C TYR A 68 5.30 5.37 1.94
N ALA A 69 4.60 6.44 1.59
CA ALA A 69 3.41 6.87 2.33
C ALA A 69 2.23 5.88 2.19
N ILE A 70 2.18 5.07 1.12
CA ILE A 70 1.20 3.98 1.01
C ILE A 70 1.43 2.96 2.13
N ALA A 71 2.67 2.50 2.32
CA ALA A 71 3.00 1.56 3.39
C ALA A 71 2.66 2.10 4.77
N GLN A 72 3.01 3.36 5.03
CA GLN A 72 2.68 4.02 6.31
C GLN A 72 1.17 4.13 6.54
N ARG A 73 0.40 4.53 5.52
CA ARG A 73 -1.06 4.62 5.63
C ARG A 73 -1.71 3.26 5.89
N LEU A 74 -1.24 2.19 5.23
CA LEU A 74 -1.71 0.83 5.47
C LEU A 74 -1.48 0.41 6.90
N GLN A 75 -0.27 0.64 7.43
CA GLN A 75 0.08 0.35 8.81
C GLN A 75 -0.80 1.13 9.80
N GLN A 76 -0.97 2.43 9.59
CA GLN A 76 -1.78 3.29 10.47
C GLN A 76 -3.27 2.92 10.46
N ILE A 77 -3.86 2.73 9.27
CA ILE A 77 -5.30 2.40 9.13
C ILE A 77 -5.61 1.03 9.74
N SER A 78 -4.67 0.10 9.69
CA SER A 78 -4.82 -1.25 10.23
C SER A 78 -4.42 -1.39 11.70
N ASN A 79 -4.05 -0.32 12.39
CA ASN A 79 -3.48 -0.35 13.74
C ASN A 79 -2.31 -1.33 13.84
N ASP A 80 -1.32 -1.18 12.97
CA ASP A 80 -0.11 -2.00 12.85
C ASP A 80 -0.31 -3.49 12.48
N VAL A 81 -1.54 -3.92 12.22
CA VAL A 81 -1.83 -5.31 11.81
C VAL A 81 -1.27 -5.62 10.43
N VAL A 82 -1.37 -4.67 9.49
CA VAL A 82 -0.86 -4.82 8.13
C VAL A 82 0.45 -4.05 7.96
N GLN A 83 1.54 -4.78 7.88
CA GLN A 83 2.86 -4.23 7.59
C GLN A 83 3.33 -4.72 6.22
N VAL A 84 3.62 -3.80 5.32
CA VAL A 84 4.01 -4.13 3.94
C VAL A 84 5.47 -3.73 3.73
N PRO A 85 6.39 -4.69 3.63
CA PRO A 85 7.79 -4.41 3.34
C PRO A 85 7.95 -3.88 1.91
N GLY A 86 8.95 -3.01 1.71
CA GLY A 86 9.24 -2.42 0.40
C GLY A 86 9.46 -3.46 -0.70
N GLY A 87 10.06 -4.61 -0.36
CA GLY A 87 10.26 -5.73 -1.28
C GLY A 87 8.97 -6.33 -1.86
N SER A 88 7.84 -6.17 -1.17
CA SER A 88 6.51 -6.58 -1.66
C SER A 88 5.73 -5.42 -2.27
N LEU A 89 5.85 -4.23 -1.69
CA LEU A 89 5.10 -3.05 -2.09
C LEU A 89 5.45 -2.58 -3.52
N TYR A 90 6.75 -2.37 -3.79
CA TYR A 90 7.15 -1.77 -5.07
C TYR A 90 6.89 -2.67 -6.28
N PRO A 91 7.11 -3.99 -6.23
CA PRO A 91 6.67 -4.89 -7.30
C PRO A 91 5.15 -4.88 -7.51
N ALA A 92 4.36 -4.75 -6.43
CA ALA A 92 2.90 -4.63 -6.53
C ALA A 92 2.49 -3.32 -7.20
N LEU A 93 3.08 -2.19 -6.82
CA LEU A 93 2.84 -0.89 -7.46
C LEU A 93 3.16 -0.92 -8.95
N HIS A 94 4.31 -1.48 -9.33
CA HIS A 94 4.69 -1.62 -10.73
C HIS A 94 3.71 -2.50 -11.52
N ARG A 95 3.29 -3.62 -10.95
CA ARG A 95 2.27 -4.50 -11.56
C ARG A 95 0.93 -3.78 -11.75
N LEU A 96 0.48 -3.00 -10.78
CA LEU A 96 -0.77 -2.24 -10.85
C LEU A 96 -0.70 -1.12 -11.89
N GLU A 97 0.47 -0.49 -12.02
CA GLU A 97 0.74 0.51 -13.07
C GLU A 97 0.71 -0.12 -14.47
N LEU A 98 1.39 -1.26 -14.67
CA LEU A 98 1.37 -2.00 -15.94
C LEU A 98 -0.04 -2.46 -16.34
N ARG A 99 -0.90 -2.74 -15.37
CA ARG A 99 -2.31 -3.09 -15.59
C ARG A 99 -3.21 -1.88 -15.78
N GLU A 100 -2.64 -0.67 -15.79
CA GLU A 100 -3.36 0.61 -15.92
C GLU A 100 -4.39 0.84 -14.79
N LEU A 101 -4.23 0.20 -13.64
CA LEU A 101 -5.08 0.41 -12.47
C LEU A 101 -4.62 1.62 -11.65
N LEU A 102 -3.33 1.93 -11.71
CA LEU A 102 -2.71 3.13 -11.17
C LEU A 102 -2.05 3.92 -12.30
N ALA A 103 -2.13 5.22 -12.22
CA ALA A 103 -1.30 6.14 -12.98
C ALA A 103 -0.25 6.74 -12.03
N ALA A 104 0.96 6.93 -12.54
CA ALA A 104 2.05 7.45 -11.74
C ALA A 104 2.70 8.66 -12.42
N GLU A 105 3.12 9.61 -11.62
CA GLU A 105 3.82 10.81 -12.06
C GLU A 105 4.89 11.21 -11.05
N TRP A 106 5.98 11.78 -11.54
CA TRP A 106 7.04 12.29 -10.69
C TRP A 106 6.65 13.64 -10.09
N GLY A 107 6.90 13.81 -8.80
CA GLY A 107 6.63 15.04 -8.09
C GLY A 107 7.57 15.22 -6.91
N GLN A 108 7.48 16.36 -6.25
CA GLN A 108 8.25 16.65 -5.04
C GLN A 108 7.42 16.35 -3.80
N THR A 109 8.05 15.70 -2.83
CA THR A 109 7.51 15.53 -1.48
C THR A 109 7.58 16.85 -0.71
N GLU A 110 6.90 16.93 0.43
CA GLU A 110 6.96 18.10 1.33
C GLU A 110 8.41 18.42 1.76
N SER A 111 9.27 17.42 1.83
CA SER A 111 10.70 17.58 2.14
C SER A 111 11.55 18.00 0.93
N GLY A 112 10.94 18.30 -0.23
CA GLY A 112 11.62 18.71 -1.46
C GLY A 112 12.32 17.58 -2.23
N ARG A 113 12.07 16.32 -1.88
CA ARG A 113 12.65 15.16 -2.57
C ARG A 113 11.76 14.74 -3.74
N GLU A 114 12.37 14.32 -4.84
CA GLU A 114 11.64 13.69 -5.93
C GLU A 114 11.10 12.32 -5.51
N ALA A 115 9.83 12.06 -5.80
CA ALA A 115 9.18 10.80 -5.57
C ALA A 115 8.14 10.51 -6.64
N LYS A 116 7.86 9.24 -6.87
CA LYS A 116 6.80 8.80 -7.77
C LYS A 116 5.48 8.75 -7.01
N PHE A 117 4.54 9.59 -7.42
CA PHE A 117 3.19 9.67 -6.86
C PHE A 117 2.24 8.83 -7.69
N TYR A 118 1.38 8.10 -7.01
CA TYR A 118 0.39 7.23 -7.62
C TYR A 118 -1.01 7.80 -7.42
N ARG A 119 -1.84 7.67 -8.43
CA ARG A 119 -3.26 8.01 -8.38
C ARG A 119 -4.09 6.89 -8.98
N LEU A 120 -5.32 6.74 -8.52
CA LEU A 120 -6.23 5.73 -9.02
C LEU A 120 -6.76 6.15 -10.40
N THR A 121 -6.82 5.20 -11.34
CA THR A 121 -7.48 5.38 -12.63
C THR A 121 -8.95 4.99 -12.54
N SER A 122 -9.76 5.33 -13.56
CA SER A 122 -11.15 4.86 -13.64
C SER A 122 -11.23 3.33 -13.68
N ARG A 123 -10.28 2.68 -14.37
CA ARG A 123 -10.15 1.22 -14.40
C ARG A 123 -9.79 0.66 -13.03
N GLY A 124 -8.89 1.34 -12.32
CA GLY A 124 -8.53 1.02 -10.94
C GLY A 124 -9.71 1.13 -9.98
N GLN A 125 -10.56 2.15 -10.15
CA GLN A 125 -11.76 2.34 -9.35
C GLN A 125 -12.75 1.16 -9.52
N MET A 126 -13.05 0.77 -10.76
CA MET A 126 -13.92 -0.38 -11.02
C MET A 126 -13.34 -1.68 -10.43
N HIS A 127 -12.01 -1.86 -10.56
CA HIS A 127 -11.33 -3.03 -9.99
C HIS A 127 -11.38 -3.04 -8.46
N LEU A 128 -11.22 -1.89 -7.82
CA LEU A 128 -11.34 -1.72 -6.37
C LEU A 128 -12.75 -2.07 -5.88
N GLU A 129 -13.78 -1.60 -6.55
CA GLU A 129 -15.18 -1.87 -6.18
C GLU A 129 -15.51 -3.36 -6.27
N ALA A 130 -15.16 -4.00 -7.38
CA ALA A 130 -15.36 -5.43 -7.57
C ALA A 130 -14.57 -6.26 -6.54
N GLY A 131 -13.29 -5.90 -6.30
CA GLY A 131 -12.43 -6.56 -5.34
C GLY A 131 -12.93 -6.41 -3.89
N SER A 132 -13.42 -5.22 -3.53
CA SER A 132 -13.97 -4.96 -2.21
C SER A 132 -15.24 -5.77 -1.93
N ALA A 133 -16.14 -5.86 -2.92
CA ALA A 133 -17.35 -6.67 -2.82
C ALA A 133 -17.03 -8.16 -2.67
N ASN A 134 -16.04 -8.65 -3.43
CA ASN A 134 -15.60 -10.03 -3.34
C ASN A 134 -14.95 -10.34 -1.99
N TRP A 135 -14.09 -9.44 -1.50
CA TRP A 135 -13.44 -9.58 -0.19
C TRP A 135 -14.47 -9.63 0.94
N LYS A 136 -15.49 -8.76 0.90
CA LYS A 136 -16.56 -8.75 1.90
C LYS A 136 -17.26 -10.10 1.97
N ARG A 137 -17.70 -10.65 0.83
CA ARG A 137 -18.34 -11.97 0.77
C ARG A 137 -17.45 -13.09 1.31
N LEU A 138 -16.15 -13.07 0.94
CA LEU A 138 -15.20 -14.08 1.38
C LEU A 138 -14.98 -13.99 2.90
N SER A 139 -14.75 -12.80 3.44
CA SER A 139 -14.53 -12.62 4.89
C SER A 139 -15.75 -13.03 5.73
N GLU A 140 -16.95 -12.71 5.25
CA GLU A 140 -18.19 -13.17 5.88
C GLU A 140 -18.30 -14.71 5.87
N ALA A 141 -18.04 -15.34 4.74
CA ALA A 141 -18.08 -16.80 4.62
C ALA A 141 -17.03 -17.48 5.52
N VAL A 142 -15.81 -16.95 5.55
CA VAL A 142 -14.76 -17.45 6.45
C VAL A 142 -15.17 -17.29 7.91
N GLY A 143 -15.73 -16.15 8.29
CA GLY A 143 -16.26 -15.92 9.65
C GLY A 143 -17.27 -16.97 10.06
N LEU A 144 -18.28 -17.24 9.21
CA LEU A 144 -19.29 -18.26 9.46
C LEU A 144 -18.68 -19.67 9.65
N ILE A 145 -17.67 -20.02 8.85
CA ILE A 145 -16.99 -21.32 8.99
C ILE A 145 -16.22 -21.42 10.32
N LEU A 146 -15.51 -20.36 10.70
CA LEU A 146 -14.73 -20.34 11.94
C LEU A 146 -15.60 -20.28 13.21
N GLU A 147 -16.78 -19.70 13.10
CA GLU A 147 -17.75 -19.66 14.19
C GLU A 147 -18.59 -20.94 14.33
N THR A 148 -18.50 -21.87 13.36
CA THR A 148 -19.19 -23.17 13.45
C THR A 148 -18.54 -23.97 14.56
N ASN A 149 -19.18 -24.04 15.72
CA ASN A 149 -18.79 -24.92 16.79
C ASN A 149 -19.03 -26.37 16.34
N ASP A 150 -18.08 -27.28 16.60
CA ASP A 150 -18.28 -28.71 16.55
C ASP A 150 -19.26 -29.12 17.68
N GLY A 151 -20.51 -28.66 17.55
CA GLY A 151 -21.61 -28.99 18.45
C GLY A 151 -21.89 -30.47 18.33
N GLY A 152 -21.16 -31.26 19.13
CA GLY A 152 -21.50 -32.59 19.61
C GLY A 152 -22.24 -33.50 18.63
N ALA A 153 -21.48 -34.34 17.93
CA ALA A 153 -21.99 -35.66 17.63
C ALA A 153 -22.18 -36.39 18.97
N GLN A 154 -23.41 -36.39 19.48
CA GLN A 154 -23.86 -37.41 20.45
C GLN A 154 -24.48 -38.56 19.68
#